data_2fc8688fe56c6eac8f7bda7ec30cbfbb
#
_entry.id   2fc8688fe56c6eac8f7bda7ec30cbfbb
#
_cell.length_a   1.000
_cell.length_b   1.000
_cell.length_c   1.000
_cell.angle_alpha   90.00
_cell.angle_beta   90.00
_cell.angle_gamma   90.00
#
_symmetry.space_group_name_H-M   'P 1'
#
loop_
_entity.id
_entity.type
_entity.pdbx_description
1 polymer ?
#
loop_
_entity_poly.entity_id
_entity_poly.type
_entity_poly.pdbx_seq_one_letter_code
_entity_poly.pdbx_strand_id
1 'polypeptide(L)'
;MVEQGRKLGFPMMAGSSVPVSYRRPDLQPKPGIAWEKALAVGYGPFEVYGFHTLEALQVMTERRKGGETGVKAVQCLEGKAAWEAAAAGRWDRGLLDAAVAKVPAKKRGKLEEDDANALVYLIEYRDGLHAAAYLSPRHVQEFAFAGRVKGREEPLACWYELPKPQRDHFSFLVQHAARMMTTGKTSYPIERTLLTTGMLAFLIDSKSNGHKRIETPELGVSYR
;
A
#
# COMPACT_ATOMS: atom_id res chain seq x y z
N MET A 1 20.23 -9.87 1.79
CA MET A 1 20.63 -8.57 1.15
C MET A 1 20.61 -7.42 2.17
N VAL A 2 19.50 -7.10 2.83
CA VAL A 2 19.40 -5.98 3.82
C VAL A 2 20.42 -6.15 4.96
N GLU A 3 20.51 -7.32 5.58
CA GLU A 3 21.49 -7.62 6.63
C GLU A 3 22.94 -7.47 6.15
N GLN A 4 23.22 -7.88 4.92
CA GLN A 4 24.55 -7.73 4.32
C GLN A 4 24.92 -6.25 4.14
N GLY A 5 23.96 -5.44 3.61
CA GLY A 5 24.17 -4.00 3.48
C GLY A 5 24.46 -3.32 4.81
N ARG A 6 23.70 -3.70 5.87
CA ARG A 6 23.95 -3.21 7.23
C ARG A 6 25.34 -3.61 7.76
N LYS A 7 25.74 -4.87 7.56
CA LYS A 7 27.09 -5.34 7.98
C LYS A 7 28.22 -4.61 7.25
N LEU A 8 28.01 -4.29 5.98
CA LEU A 8 29.00 -3.61 5.15
C LEU A 8 28.96 -2.09 5.26
N GLY A 9 27.95 -1.54 5.94
CA GLY A 9 27.84 -0.10 6.23
C GLY A 9 27.52 0.77 5.02
N PHE A 10 26.95 0.22 3.92
CA PHE A 10 26.54 1.04 2.79
C PHE A 10 25.03 1.35 2.81
N PRO A 11 24.64 2.54 2.34
CA PRO A 11 23.24 2.94 2.31
C PRO A 11 22.48 2.15 1.25
N MET A 12 21.22 1.78 1.56
CA MET A 12 20.36 1.02 0.68
C MET A 12 18.98 1.65 0.59
N MET A 13 18.48 1.78 -0.63
CA MET A 13 17.07 2.09 -0.92
C MET A 13 16.57 1.15 -2.01
N ALA A 14 15.30 0.79 -1.92
CA ALA A 14 14.59 0.04 -2.95
C ALA A 14 13.10 0.39 -2.92
N GLY A 15 12.32 -0.13 -3.83
CA GLY A 15 10.88 0.00 -3.83
C GLY A 15 10.32 0.66 -5.07
N SER A 16 9.05 1.02 -4.96
CA SER A 16 8.27 1.64 -6.01
C SER A 16 8.53 3.15 -6.12
N SER A 17 8.31 3.72 -7.31
CA SER A 17 8.24 5.18 -7.50
C SER A 17 6.94 5.79 -6.97
N VAL A 18 5.89 4.99 -6.74
CA VAL A 18 4.59 5.48 -6.25
C VAL A 18 4.70 6.24 -4.92
N PRO A 19 5.42 5.74 -3.88
CA PRO A 19 5.58 6.44 -2.62
C PRO A 19 6.22 7.83 -2.72
N VAL A 20 7.05 8.07 -3.73
CA VAL A 20 7.80 9.33 -3.92
C VAL A 20 7.15 10.24 -4.95
N SER A 21 6.04 9.85 -5.57
CA SER A 21 5.25 10.68 -6.49
C SER A 21 4.35 11.68 -5.75
N TYR A 22 3.71 12.58 -6.52
CA TYR A 22 2.77 13.55 -5.96
C TYR A 22 1.49 12.87 -5.46
N ARG A 23 0.88 13.44 -4.42
CA ARG A 23 -0.45 13.08 -3.94
C ARG A 23 -1.41 14.22 -4.23
N ARG A 24 -2.62 13.88 -4.67
CA ARG A 24 -3.67 14.86 -4.97
C ARG A 24 -5.00 14.48 -4.30
N PRO A 25 -5.54 15.33 -3.42
CA PRO A 25 -4.89 16.50 -2.84
C PRO A 25 -3.59 16.14 -2.13
N ASP A 26 -2.72 17.13 -1.86
CA ASP A 26 -1.47 16.87 -1.14
C ASP A 26 -1.78 16.34 0.28
N LEU A 27 -1.49 15.06 0.46
CA LEU A 27 -1.71 14.33 1.69
C LEU A 27 -0.38 13.78 2.22
N GLN A 28 0.16 14.46 3.21
CA GLN A 28 1.39 14.09 3.91
C GLN A 28 1.03 13.75 5.37
N PRO A 29 0.78 12.48 5.71
CA PRO A 29 0.46 12.11 7.08
C PRO A 29 1.58 12.57 8.03
N LYS A 30 1.21 13.27 9.07
CA LYS A 30 2.18 13.66 10.12
C LYS A 30 2.61 12.40 10.88
N PRO A 31 3.89 12.31 11.32
CA PRO A 31 4.31 11.25 12.21
C PRO A 31 3.42 11.19 13.46
N GLY A 32 3.03 9.98 13.85
CA GLY A 32 2.15 9.77 15.00
C GLY A 32 0.65 9.84 14.68
N ILE A 33 0.26 9.89 13.41
CA ILE A 33 -1.17 9.84 13.02
C ILE A 33 -1.84 8.56 13.54
N ALA A 34 -3.05 8.70 14.10
CA ALA A 34 -3.79 7.59 14.66
C ALA A 34 -4.76 6.99 13.62
N TRP A 35 -4.22 6.19 12.71
CA TRP A 35 -5.05 5.43 11.77
C TRP A 35 -5.89 4.38 12.50
N GLU A 36 -7.18 4.31 12.21
CA GLU A 36 -8.09 3.26 12.66
C GLU A 36 -8.26 2.19 11.58
N LYS A 37 -8.33 2.60 10.32
CA LYS A 37 -8.36 1.74 9.13
C LYS A 37 -7.67 2.45 7.98
N ALA A 38 -7.11 1.68 7.07
CA ALA A 38 -6.46 2.20 5.87
C ALA A 38 -6.74 1.31 4.66
N LEU A 39 -6.80 1.92 3.48
CA LEU A 39 -6.98 1.20 2.22
C LEU A 39 -6.19 1.91 1.11
N ALA A 40 -5.44 1.12 0.34
CA ALA A 40 -4.89 1.58 -0.93
C ALA A 40 -5.61 0.93 -2.11
N VAL A 41 -5.73 1.66 -3.18
CA VAL A 41 -6.24 1.19 -4.47
C VAL A 41 -5.09 1.12 -5.45
N GLY A 42 -5.03 0.03 -6.19
CA GLY A 42 -4.16 -0.15 -7.34
C GLY A 42 -4.92 -0.83 -8.48
N TYR A 43 -4.19 -1.27 -9.50
CA TYR A 43 -4.75 -1.89 -10.69
C TYR A 43 -3.73 -2.88 -11.30
N GLY A 44 -4.11 -3.57 -12.37
CA GLY A 44 -3.17 -4.42 -13.11
C GLY A 44 -2.89 -5.79 -12.47
N PRO A 45 -1.85 -6.49 -12.97
CA PRO A 45 -1.53 -7.85 -12.53
C PRO A 45 -1.16 -7.95 -11.05
N PHE A 46 -1.60 -9.06 -10.43
CA PHE A 46 -1.45 -9.37 -9.02
C PHE A 46 -0.04 -9.11 -8.45
N GLU A 47 0.99 -9.71 -9.04
CA GLU A 47 2.34 -9.64 -8.49
C GLU A 47 2.99 -8.29 -8.71
N VAL A 48 2.93 -7.77 -9.93
CA VAL A 48 3.62 -6.54 -10.31
C VAL A 48 2.95 -5.32 -9.67
N TYR A 49 1.66 -5.12 -9.94
CA TYR A 49 0.94 -3.95 -9.44
C TYR A 49 0.48 -4.10 -7.99
N GLY A 50 0.36 -5.35 -7.51
CA GLY A 50 0.17 -5.63 -6.09
C GLY A 50 1.30 -5.09 -5.23
N PHE A 51 2.56 -5.27 -5.67
CA PHE A 51 3.72 -4.67 -5.01
C PHE A 51 3.60 -3.14 -4.91
N HIS A 52 3.29 -2.48 -6.02
CA HIS A 52 3.13 -1.02 -6.04
C HIS A 52 1.99 -0.54 -5.14
N THR A 53 0.89 -1.30 -5.08
CA THR A 53 -0.25 -0.99 -4.21
C THR A 53 0.11 -1.14 -2.72
N LEU A 54 0.88 -2.17 -2.37
CA LEU A 54 1.40 -2.35 -1.01
C LEU A 54 2.38 -1.22 -0.62
N GLU A 55 3.24 -0.78 -1.53
CA GLU A 55 4.13 0.37 -1.30
C GLU A 55 3.35 1.67 -1.12
N ALA A 56 2.27 1.88 -1.91
CA ALA A 56 1.37 3.02 -1.74
C ALA A 56 0.64 3.00 -0.39
N LEU A 57 0.22 1.83 0.08
CA LEU A 57 -0.37 1.66 1.40
C LEU A 57 0.66 1.95 2.50
N GLN A 58 1.83 1.32 2.40
CA GLN A 58 2.84 1.32 3.45
C GLN A 58 3.40 2.71 3.73
N VAL A 59 3.68 3.53 2.71
CA VAL A 59 4.17 4.91 2.89
C VAL A 59 3.22 5.80 3.71
N MET A 60 1.93 5.46 3.72
CA MET A 60 0.92 6.19 4.48
C MET A 60 0.76 5.61 5.89
N THR A 61 0.81 4.30 6.04
CA THR A 61 0.58 3.61 7.30
C THR A 61 1.81 3.58 8.21
N GLU A 62 3.03 3.58 7.68
CA GLU A 62 4.27 3.56 8.46
C GLU A 62 4.44 4.79 9.37
N ARG A 63 3.75 5.88 9.08
CA ARG A 63 3.78 7.12 9.89
C ARG A 63 2.82 7.12 11.08
N ARG A 64 2.16 6.00 11.34
CA ARG A 64 1.20 5.90 12.44
C ARG A 64 1.85 6.00 13.82
N LYS A 65 1.03 6.22 14.82
CA LYS A 65 1.48 6.28 16.22
C LYS A 65 2.26 5.02 16.58
N GLY A 66 3.49 5.20 17.06
CA GLY A 66 4.40 4.09 17.36
C GLY A 66 5.36 3.74 16.21
N GLY A 67 5.09 4.17 14.98
CA GLY A 67 5.85 3.77 13.78
C GLY A 67 5.43 2.41 13.24
N GLU A 68 6.27 1.81 12.41
CA GLU A 68 6.02 0.47 11.88
C GLU A 68 6.42 -0.62 12.86
N THR A 69 5.54 -1.58 13.10
CA THR A 69 5.70 -2.68 14.06
C THR A 69 5.74 -4.07 13.40
N GLY A 70 5.52 -4.11 12.11
CA GLY A 70 5.44 -5.33 11.32
C GLY A 70 4.01 -5.85 11.14
N VAL A 71 3.89 -6.87 10.32
CA VAL A 71 2.62 -7.51 9.94
C VAL A 71 2.46 -8.82 10.70
N LYS A 72 1.25 -9.06 11.21
CA LYS A 72 0.88 -10.25 11.96
C LYS A 72 0.37 -11.35 11.03
N ALA A 73 -0.48 -10.97 10.08
CA ALA A 73 -1.09 -11.89 9.14
C ALA A 73 -1.55 -11.18 7.88
N VAL A 74 -1.66 -11.96 6.79
CA VAL A 74 -2.22 -11.50 5.52
C VAL A 74 -3.22 -12.50 4.96
N GLN A 75 -4.12 -12.03 4.09
CA GLN A 75 -5.00 -12.86 3.32
C GLN A 75 -5.30 -12.22 1.97
N CYS A 76 -5.19 -12.98 0.89
CA CYS A 76 -5.67 -12.59 -0.43
C CYS A 76 -7.08 -13.11 -0.65
N LEU A 77 -8.01 -12.26 -1.07
CA LEU A 77 -9.35 -12.63 -1.50
C LEU A 77 -9.59 -12.17 -2.94
N GLU A 78 -10.43 -12.90 -3.67
CA GLU A 78 -10.71 -12.60 -5.08
C GLU A 78 -12.20 -12.69 -5.38
N GLY A 79 -12.68 -11.84 -6.28
CA GLY A 79 -14.04 -11.90 -6.81
C GLY A 79 -15.12 -11.82 -5.74
N LYS A 80 -16.09 -12.73 -5.78
CA LYS A 80 -17.22 -12.76 -4.85
C LYS A 80 -16.78 -12.76 -3.38
N ALA A 81 -15.74 -13.53 -3.03
CA ALA A 81 -15.24 -13.60 -1.65
C ALA A 81 -14.68 -12.25 -1.16
N ALA A 82 -14.08 -11.45 -2.05
CA ALA A 82 -13.63 -10.11 -1.70
C ALA A 82 -14.81 -9.18 -1.35
N TRP A 83 -15.90 -9.24 -2.12
CA TRP A 83 -17.10 -8.43 -1.88
C TRP A 83 -17.90 -8.90 -0.65
N GLU A 84 -18.01 -10.21 -0.43
CA GLU A 84 -18.61 -10.77 0.78
C GLU A 84 -17.84 -10.35 2.04
N ALA A 85 -16.50 -10.30 1.96
CA ALA A 85 -15.67 -9.81 3.05
C ALA A 85 -15.91 -8.31 3.34
N ALA A 86 -16.19 -7.49 2.33
CA ALA A 86 -16.61 -6.09 2.52
C ALA A 86 -17.94 -6.01 3.26
N ALA A 87 -18.93 -6.77 2.81
CA ALA A 87 -20.27 -6.82 3.42
C ALA A 87 -20.20 -7.28 4.91
N ALA A 88 -19.26 -8.17 5.22
CA ALA A 88 -18.97 -8.62 6.59
C ALA A 88 -18.10 -7.64 7.40
N GLY A 89 -17.72 -6.48 6.84
CA GLY A 89 -16.94 -5.46 7.55
C GLY A 89 -15.45 -5.79 7.75
N ARG A 90 -14.94 -6.82 7.06
CA ARG A 90 -13.54 -7.25 7.17
C ARG A 90 -12.57 -6.23 6.55
N TRP A 91 -13.04 -5.43 5.60
CA TRP A 91 -12.39 -4.24 5.11
C TRP A 91 -13.43 -3.13 4.87
N ASP A 92 -12.98 -1.91 4.79
CA ASP A 92 -13.87 -0.74 4.78
C ASP A 92 -14.19 -0.32 3.34
N ARG A 93 -15.41 -0.67 2.87
CA ARG A 93 -15.90 -0.29 1.55
C ARG A 93 -15.99 1.24 1.38
N GLY A 94 -16.32 1.97 2.42
CA GLY A 94 -16.37 3.43 2.38
C GLY A 94 -14.99 4.07 2.12
N LEU A 95 -13.90 3.42 2.55
CA LEU A 95 -12.55 3.86 2.20
C LEU A 95 -12.24 3.62 0.72
N LEU A 96 -12.74 2.53 0.13
CA LEU A 96 -12.60 2.30 -1.31
C LEU A 96 -13.30 3.42 -2.10
N ASP A 97 -14.54 3.76 -1.73
CA ASP A 97 -15.30 4.83 -2.37
C ASP A 97 -14.60 6.18 -2.23
N ALA A 98 -14.08 6.50 -1.04
CA ALA A 98 -13.34 7.74 -0.78
C ALA A 98 -12.05 7.84 -1.60
N ALA A 99 -11.30 6.74 -1.74
CA ALA A 99 -10.08 6.69 -2.55
C ALA A 99 -10.40 6.84 -4.05
N VAL A 100 -11.36 6.06 -4.57
CA VAL A 100 -11.80 6.11 -5.96
C VAL A 100 -12.38 7.47 -6.33
N ALA A 101 -13.06 8.16 -5.40
CA ALA A 101 -13.57 9.51 -5.63
C ALA A 101 -12.46 10.53 -5.97
N LYS A 102 -11.22 10.29 -5.52
CA LYS A 102 -10.07 11.17 -5.82
C LYS A 102 -9.42 10.89 -7.17
N VAL A 103 -9.63 9.71 -7.74
CA VAL A 103 -9.05 9.34 -9.05
C VAL A 103 -9.70 10.16 -10.17
N PRO A 104 -8.90 10.88 -11.00
CA PRO A 104 -9.43 11.77 -12.04
C PRO A 104 -10.10 11.02 -13.19
N ALA A 105 -9.58 9.84 -13.55
CA ALA A 105 -10.09 9.01 -14.66
C ALA A 105 -10.55 7.65 -14.14
N LYS A 106 -11.86 7.42 -14.17
CA LYS A 106 -12.48 6.15 -13.79
C LYS A 106 -13.63 5.83 -14.75
N LYS A 107 -13.99 4.56 -14.85
CA LYS A 107 -15.16 4.16 -15.64
C LYS A 107 -16.45 4.72 -15.02
N ARG A 108 -17.42 4.96 -15.90
CA ARG A 108 -18.81 5.22 -15.49
C ARG A 108 -19.48 3.88 -15.29
N GLY A 109 -20.01 3.62 -14.12
CA GLY A 109 -20.67 2.36 -13.80
C GLY A 109 -20.57 2.06 -12.32
N LYS A 110 -21.12 0.92 -11.93
CA LYS A 110 -20.98 0.44 -10.57
C LYS A 110 -19.65 -0.30 -10.42
N LEU A 111 -18.92 0.06 -9.40
CA LEU A 111 -17.59 -0.46 -9.14
C LEU A 111 -17.61 -1.99 -9.01
N GLU A 112 -18.61 -2.56 -8.33
CA GLU A 112 -18.77 -3.99 -8.14
C GLU A 112 -19.03 -4.76 -9.46
N GLU A 113 -19.69 -4.12 -10.42
CA GLU A 113 -19.97 -4.72 -11.74
C GLU A 113 -18.71 -4.69 -12.61
N ASP A 114 -17.99 -3.56 -12.62
CA ASP A 114 -16.73 -3.41 -13.36
C ASP A 114 -15.63 -4.30 -12.79
N ASP A 115 -15.58 -4.42 -11.48
CA ASP A 115 -14.53 -5.09 -10.72
C ASP A 115 -15.04 -6.37 -10.04
N ALA A 116 -15.94 -7.12 -10.71
CA ALA A 116 -16.47 -8.38 -10.19
C ALA A 116 -15.36 -9.38 -9.76
N ASN A 117 -14.21 -9.32 -10.42
CA ASN A 117 -13.03 -10.14 -10.13
C ASN A 117 -11.92 -9.36 -9.40
N ALA A 118 -12.28 -8.34 -8.60
CA ALA A 118 -11.30 -7.59 -7.82
C ALA A 118 -10.50 -8.51 -6.89
N LEU A 119 -9.24 -8.13 -6.67
CA LEU A 119 -8.39 -8.73 -5.65
C LEU A 119 -8.32 -7.80 -4.43
N VAL A 120 -8.41 -8.37 -3.25
CA VAL A 120 -8.25 -7.63 -2.00
C VAL A 120 -7.24 -8.33 -1.11
N TYR A 121 -6.22 -7.61 -0.70
CA TYR A 121 -5.25 -8.04 0.29
C TYR A 121 -5.70 -7.50 1.64
N LEU A 122 -5.99 -8.37 2.57
CA LEU A 122 -6.25 -8.04 3.97
C LEU A 122 -4.94 -8.12 4.73
N ILE A 123 -4.62 -7.08 5.49
CA ILE A 123 -3.35 -6.94 6.21
C ILE A 123 -3.67 -6.62 7.67
N GLU A 124 -3.18 -7.46 8.57
CA GLU A 124 -3.28 -7.29 10.01
C GLU A 124 -1.89 -6.88 10.53
N TYR A 125 -1.73 -5.64 10.95
CA TYR A 125 -0.49 -5.20 11.59
C TYR A 125 -0.41 -5.64 13.04
N ARG A 126 0.80 -5.76 13.58
CA ARG A 126 1.04 -6.23 14.95
C ARG A 126 0.50 -5.30 16.03
N ASP A 127 0.37 -4.02 15.75
CA ASP A 127 -0.20 -3.01 16.64
C ASP A 127 -1.73 -2.91 16.57
N GLY A 128 -2.37 -3.80 15.81
CA GLY A 128 -3.83 -3.87 15.71
C GLY A 128 -4.45 -3.04 14.59
N LEU A 129 -3.65 -2.32 13.77
CA LEU A 129 -4.18 -1.68 12.57
C LEU A 129 -4.61 -2.77 11.57
N HIS A 130 -5.84 -2.64 11.06
CA HIS A 130 -6.34 -3.43 9.93
C HIS A 130 -6.35 -2.57 8.67
N ALA A 131 -5.68 -3.04 7.63
CA ALA A 131 -5.63 -2.36 6.35
C ALA A 131 -5.98 -3.29 5.19
N ALA A 132 -6.32 -2.70 4.06
CA ALA A 132 -6.55 -3.43 2.84
C ALA A 132 -5.81 -2.80 1.64
N ALA A 133 -5.42 -3.65 0.68
CA ALA A 133 -5.01 -3.19 -0.63
C ALA A 133 -5.97 -3.80 -1.67
N TYR A 134 -6.63 -2.93 -2.42
CA TYR A 134 -7.62 -3.29 -3.43
C TYR A 134 -7.03 -3.13 -4.83
N LEU A 135 -7.06 -4.17 -5.63
CA LEU A 135 -6.66 -4.12 -7.03
C LEU A 135 -7.89 -4.14 -7.93
N SER A 136 -8.11 -3.00 -8.61
CA SER A 136 -9.16 -2.83 -9.60
C SER A 136 -8.76 -3.47 -10.92
N PRO A 137 -9.48 -4.46 -11.43
CA PRO A 137 -9.20 -5.01 -12.75
C PRO A 137 -9.63 -4.08 -13.89
N ARG A 138 -10.65 -3.21 -13.68
CA ARG A 138 -11.25 -2.44 -14.77
C ARG A 138 -11.69 -1.03 -14.44
N HIS A 139 -12.14 -0.75 -13.20
CA HIS A 139 -12.82 0.49 -12.86
C HIS A 139 -11.87 1.69 -12.83
N VAL A 140 -10.68 1.53 -12.26
CA VAL A 140 -9.62 2.55 -12.20
C VAL A 140 -8.29 1.99 -12.70
N GLN A 141 -7.42 2.90 -13.18
CA GLN A 141 -6.05 2.59 -13.62
C GLN A 141 -5.05 3.57 -13.00
N GLU A 142 -5.28 3.91 -11.74
CA GLU A 142 -4.44 4.81 -10.96
C GLU A 142 -4.29 4.26 -9.54
N PHE A 143 -3.25 4.69 -8.84
CA PHE A 143 -3.09 4.39 -7.43
C PHE A 143 -3.78 5.44 -6.58
N ALA A 144 -4.45 5.01 -5.51
CA ALA A 144 -5.10 5.90 -4.56
C ALA A 144 -4.99 5.36 -3.14
N PHE A 145 -5.30 6.20 -2.17
CA PHE A 145 -5.30 5.87 -0.75
C PHE A 145 -6.47 6.53 -0.05
N ALA A 146 -7.02 5.86 0.94
CA ALA A 146 -7.90 6.46 1.95
C ALA A 146 -7.65 5.85 3.33
N GLY A 147 -7.85 6.64 4.39
CA GLY A 147 -7.70 6.15 5.75
C GLY A 147 -8.59 6.90 6.74
N ARG A 148 -9.12 6.16 7.71
CA ARG A 148 -9.84 6.73 8.86
C ARG A 148 -8.87 7.09 9.96
N VAL A 149 -9.01 8.30 10.47
CA VAL A 149 -8.19 8.82 11.57
C VAL A 149 -9.08 8.94 12.79
N LYS A 150 -8.60 8.49 13.93
CA LYS A 150 -9.31 8.57 15.20
C LYS A 150 -9.75 10.02 15.49
N GLY A 151 -11.05 10.17 15.79
CA GLY A 151 -11.65 11.48 16.10
C GLY A 151 -11.95 12.35 14.88
N ARG A 152 -11.84 11.80 13.65
CA ARG A 152 -12.22 12.47 12.41
C ARG A 152 -13.36 11.73 11.73
N GLU A 153 -14.43 12.43 11.40
CA GLU A 153 -15.61 11.86 10.74
C GLU A 153 -15.27 11.44 9.30
N GLU A 154 -14.72 12.36 8.52
CA GLU A 154 -14.40 12.13 7.12
C GLU A 154 -13.01 11.49 6.96
N PRO A 155 -12.88 10.48 6.09
CA PRO A 155 -11.59 9.87 5.80
C PRO A 155 -10.65 10.86 5.08
N LEU A 156 -9.36 10.74 5.34
CA LEU A 156 -8.34 11.35 4.50
C LEU A 156 -8.16 10.51 3.24
N ALA A 157 -8.16 11.13 2.06
CA ALA A 157 -8.00 10.42 0.80
C ALA A 157 -7.22 11.23 -0.22
N CYS A 158 -6.44 10.53 -1.05
CA CYS A 158 -5.70 11.10 -2.18
C CYS A 158 -5.54 10.07 -3.30
N TRP A 159 -5.17 10.52 -4.49
CA TRP A 159 -4.62 9.67 -5.52
C TRP A 159 -3.14 10.00 -5.75
N TYR A 160 -2.38 9.05 -6.28
CA TYR A 160 -0.97 9.23 -6.59
C TYR A 160 -0.84 9.67 -8.05
N GLU A 161 -0.46 10.92 -8.25
CA GLU A 161 -0.20 11.45 -9.58
C GLU A 161 1.13 10.93 -10.10
N LEU A 162 1.05 10.08 -11.12
CA LEU A 162 2.21 9.62 -11.87
C LEU A 162 2.31 10.46 -13.14
N PRO A 163 3.18 11.49 -13.17
CA PRO A 163 3.23 12.43 -14.30
C PRO A 163 3.42 11.74 -15.65
N LYS A 164 2.69 12.22 -16.66
CA LYS A 164 2.70 11.78 -18.04
C LYS A 164 3.20 12.94 -18.93
N PRO A 165 3.63 12.69 -20.17
CA PRO A 165 3.68 11.42 -20.89
C PRO A 165 4.96 10.61 -20.68
N GLN A 166 6.00 11.19 -20.14
CA GLN A 166 7.37 10.69 -20.17
C GLN A 166 7.72 9.76 -18.99
N ARG A 167 6.75 9.35 -18.18
CA ARG A 167 6.98 8.58 -16.92
C ARG A 167 7.87 9.34 -15.94
N ASP A 168 7.69 10.65 -15.82
CA ASP A 168 8.50 11.55 -14.98
C ASP A 168 8.49 11.18 -13.48
N HIS A 169 7.52 10.36 -13.05
CA HIS A 169 7.52 9.80 -11.70
C HIS A 169 8.78 8.98 -11.37
N PHE A 170 9.49 8.43 -12.35
CA PHE A 170 10.80 7.81 -12.12
C PHE A 170 11.89 8.83 -11.84
N SER A 171 11.76 10.07 -12.31
CA SER A 171 12.72 11.13 -12.01
C SER A 171 12.83 11.40 -10.51
N PHE A 172 11.72 11.31 -9.76
CA PHE A 172 11.75 11.44 -8.30
C PHE A 172 12.57 10.32 -7.65
N LEU A 173 12.40 9.08 -8.11
CA LEU A 173 13.17 7.94 -7.61
C LEU A 173 14.66 8.11 -7.91
N VAL A 174 14.98 8.55 -9.12
CA VAL A 174 16.38 8.82 -9.55
C VAL A 174 17.00 9.95 -8.71
N GLN A 175 16.26 11.02 -8.42
CA GLN A 175 16.71 12.08 -7.52
C GLN A 175 17.03 11.58 -6.10
N HIS A 176 16.20 10.70 -5.55
CA HIS A 176 16.47 10.05 -4.27
C HIS A 176 17.73 9.18 -4.32
N ALA A 177 17.92 8.42 -5.40
CA ALA A 177 19.12 7.61 -5.61
C ALA A 177 20.38 8.48 -5.74
N ALA A 178 20.33 9.55 -6.56
CA ALA A 178 21.44 10.49 -6.71
C ALA A 178 21.81 11.16 -5.37
N ARG A 179 20.81 11.58 -4.59
CA ARG A 179 21.03 12.13 -3.25
C ARG A 179 21.70 11.11 -2.33
N MET A 180 21.26 9.86 -2.35
CA MET A 180 21.89 8.80 -1.56
C MET A 180 23.36 8.61 -1.96
N MET A 181 23.66 8.56 -3.25
CA MET A 181 25.02 8.39 -3.76
C MET A 181 25.95 9.56 -3.36
N THR A 182 25.42 10.79 -3.35
CA THR A 182 26.23 11.98 -3.05
C THR A 182 26.37 12.26 -1.55
N THR A 183 25.38 11.86 -0.73
CA THR A 183 25.36 12.19 0.69
C THR A 183 25.61 10.99 1.62
N GLY A 184 25.57 9.78 1.11
CA GLY A 184 25.60 8.55 1.92
C GLY A 184 24.32 8.33 2.76
N LYS A 185 23.27 9.13 2.56
CA LYS A 185 22.03 9.08 3.37
C LYS A 185 20.83 8.66 2.54
N THR A 186 20.08 7.67 3.05
CA THR A 186 18.82 7.23 2.45
C THR A 186 17.70 8.24 2.71
N SER A 187 16.78 8.40 1.78
CA SER A 187 15.62 9.27 1.94
C SER A 187 14.43 8.57 2.63
N TYR A 188 14.43 7.25 2.62
CA TYR A 188 13.44 6.41 3.30
C TYR A 188 14.07 5.05 3.65
N PRO A 189 13.51 4.33 4.63
CA PRO A 189 14.10 3.08 5.10
C PRO A 189 13.91 1.94 4.09
N ILE A 190 14.92 1.11 3.91
CA ILE A 190 14.88 -0.11 3.09
C ILE A 190 13.90 -1.14 3.65
N GLU A 191 13.60 -1.05 4.94
CA GLU A 191 12.67 -1.90 5.67
C GLU A 191 11.25 -1.81 5.13
N ARG A 192 10.85 -0.67 4.56
CA ARG A 192 9.55 -0.56 3.86
C ARG A 192 9.45 -1.60 2.77
N THR A 193 10.42 -1.64 1.87
CA THR A 193 10.42 -2.56 0.74
C THR A 193 10.62 -4.01 1.17
N LEU A 194 11.40 -4.25 2.22
CA LEU A 194 11.50 -5.58 2.82
C LEU A 194 10.14 -6.08 3.31
N LEU A 195 9.39 -5.23 4.02
CA LEU A 195 8.07 -5.56 4.54
C LEU A 195 7.04 -5.76 3.41
N THR A 196 6.98 -4.86 2.43
CA THR A 196 6.01 -4.94 1.32
C THR A 196 6.29 -6.13 0.39
N THR A 197 7.55 -6.45 0.14
CA THR A 197 7.93 -7.66 -0.62
C THR A 197 7.56 -8.92 0.15
N GLY A 198 7.81 -8.95 1.45
CA GLY A 198 7.42 -10.08 2.30
C GLY A 198 5.89 -10.25 2.35
N MET A 199 5.13 -9.15 2.51
CA MET A 199 3.67 -9.21 2.43
C MET A 199 3.20 -9.83 1.11
N LEU A 200 3.77 -9.40 -0.02
CA LEU A 200 3.40 -9.93 -1.32
C LEU A 200 3.68 -11.43 -1.44
N ALA A 201 4.83 -11.90 -0.96
CA ALA A 201 5.17 -13.33 -0.96
C ALA A 201 4.11 -14.15 -0.22
N PHE A 202 3.75 -13.77 1.01
CA PHE A 202 2.71 -14.46 1.77
C PHE A 202 1.30 -14.32 1.16
N LEU A 203 1.02 -13.23 0.44
CA LEU A 203 -0.24 -13.07 -0.31
C LEU A 203 -0.32 -13.99 -1.51
N ILE A 204 0.81 -14.25 -2.19
CA ILE A 204 0.91 -15.28 -3.25
C ILE A 204 0.62 -16.65 -2.65
N ASP A 205 1.23 -16.97 -1.50
CA ASP A 205 0.98 -18.23 -0.79
C ASP A 205 -0.49 -18.35 -0.37
N SER A 206 -1.09 -17.26 0.16
CA SER A 206 -2.52 -17.23 0.50
C SER A 206 -3.40 -17.58 -0.71
N LYS A 207 -3.16 -16.93 -1.84
CA LYS A 207 -3.90 -17.19 -3.08
C LYS A 207 -3.73 -18.62 -3.55
N SER A 208 -2.51 -19.14 -3.58
CA SER A 208 -2.18 -20.50 -4.03
C SER A 208 -2.75 -21.60 -3.12
N ASN A 209 -2.96 -21.28 -1.84
CA ASN A 209 -3.51 -22.21 -0.84
C ASN A 209 -5.02 -21.98 -0.58
N GLY A 210 -5.78 -21.57 -1.58
CA GLY A 210 -7.22 -21.42 -1.48
C GLY A 210 -7.65 -20.22 -0.64
N HIS A 211 -6.92 -19.11 -0.75
CA HIS A 211 -7.24 -17.85 -0.08
C HIS A 211 -7.21 -17.91 1.47
N LYS A 212 -6.40 -18.80 2.02
CA LYS A 212 -6.26 -18.93 3.48
C LYS A 212 -5.58 -17.73 4.08
N ARG A 213 -6.01 -17.34 5.28
CA ARG A 213 -5.28 -16.38 6.12
C ARG A 213 -3.96 -17.02 6.58
N ILE A 214 -2.87 -16.31 6.40
CA ILE A 214 -1.52 -16.78 6.73
C ILE A 214 -0.93 -15.88 7.83
N GLU A 215 -0.47 -16.49 8.92
CA GLU A 215 0.34 -15.82 9.93
C GLU A 215 1.73 -15.54 9.37
N THR A 216 2.31 -14.38 9.72
CA THR A 216 3.57 -13.91 9.15
C THR A 216 4.58 -13.54 10.25
N PRO A 217 5.04 -14.51 11.07
CA PRO A 217 5.99 -14.24 12.15
C PRO A 217 7.30 -13.61 11.65
N GLU A 218 7.71 -13.91 10.41
CA GLU A 218 8.91 -13.36 9.76
C GLU A 218 8.78 -11.87 9.43
N LEU A 219 7.55 -11.35 9.34
CA LEU A 219 7.30 -9.94 9.06
C LEU A 219 7.26 -9.06 10.32
N GLY A 220 7.99 -9.44 11.36
CA GLY A 220 8.26 -8.60 12.54
C GLY A 220 9.26 -7.47 12.23
N VAL A 221 9.06 -6.76 11.13
CA VAL A 221 9.96 -5.69 10.66
C VAL A 221 9.49 -4.36 11.23
N SER A 222 10.28 -3.77 12.13
CA SER A 222 9.98 -2.48 12.76
C SER A 222 10.95 -1.40 12.30
N TYR A 223 10.43 -0.19 12.07
CA TYR A 223 11.23 1.00 11.70
C TYR A 223 10.46 2.30 11.97
N ARG A 224 11.16 3.44 11.87
CA ARG A 224 10.62 4.79 12.06
C ARG A 224 11.10 5.74 10.99
#